data_316b325509c30fadb1cbd85517551e18
#
_entry.id   316b325509c30fadb1cbd85517551e18
#
_cell.length_a   1.000
_cell.length_b   1.000
_cell.length_c   1.000
_cell.angle_alpha   90.00
_cell.angle_beta   90.00
_cell.angle_gamma   90.00
#
_symmetry.space_group_name_H-M   'P 1'
#
loop_
_entity.id
_entity.type
_entity.pdbx_description
1 polymer ?
#
loop_
_entity_poly.entity_id
_entity_poly.type
_entity_poly.pdbx_seq_one_letter_code
_entity_poly.pdbx_strand_id
1 'polypeptide(L)'
;FVRILKKKASILEINSCLRSLDNMDYVACDIETFGLNPFTCGIGSIAFAINTNTGFSFLVDKTNSKDKALKIRDELKQFFENYKGRIRFHNPGFDIKVLIRQLWMKHDLDFQGLQEGLAVFEYNIDDTMAIAYLALNTASGELELSLKSLAHEYAGNYAQSDIHDINLIPDKELLEYNLTDTLCTNYVYDKYYPMMVADNQLEFYQTMMMPIIR
;
A
#
# COMPACT_ATOMS: atom_id res chain seq x y z
N PHE A 1 -9.78 -10.69 -11.11
CA PHE A 1 -10.96 -9.79 -11.06
C PHE A 1 -10.51 -8.44 -10.53
N VAL A 2 -10.52 -7.42 -11.38
CA VAL A 2 -10.11 -6.04 -11.05
C VAL A 2 -11.36 -5.18 -10.90
N ARG A 3 -11.54 -4.53 -9.75
CA ARG A 3 -12.70 -3.69 -9.46
C ARG A 3 -12.29 -2.28 -9.04
N ILE A 4 -12.66 -1.30 -9.85
CA ILE A 4 -12.54 0.11 -9.50
C ILE A 4 -13.86 0.60 -8.91
N LEU A 5 -13.85 1.05 -7.67
CA LEU A 5 -15.02 1.64 -7.04
C LEU A 5 -15.16 3.09 -7.47
N LYS A 6 -16.23 3.39 -8.19
CA LYS A 6 -16.50 4.75 -8.68
C LYS A 6 -16.61 5.75 -7.53
N LYS A 7 -16.37 7.03 -7.80
CA LYS A 7 -16.51 8.13 -6.83
C LYS A 7 -17.84 8.13 -6.04
N LYS A 8 -18.90 7.57 -6.64
CA LYS A 8 -20.22 7.43 -6.02
C LYS A 8 -20.40 6.14 -5.21
N ALA A 9 -19.37 5.29 -5.10
CA ALA A 9 -19.50 4.07 -4.30
C ALA A 9 -19.95 4.42 -2.87
N SER A 10 -20.90 3.66 -2.36
CA SER A 10 -21.42 3.83 -1.00
C SER A 10 -20.39 3.30 0.04
N ILE A 11 -20.53 3.73 1.27
CA ILE A 11 -19.74 3.17 2.38
C ILE A 11 -19.97 1.67 2.51
N LEU A 12 -21.19 1.19 2.28
CA LEU A 12 -21.52 -0.24 2.31
C LEU A 12 -20.76 -1.04 1.22
N GLU A 13 -20.59 -0.48 0.02
CA GLU A 13 -19.78 -1.14 -1.02
C GLU A 13 -18.31 -1.19 -0.65
N ILE A 14 -17.75 -0.12 -0.10
CA ILE A 14 -16.36 -0.07 0.37
C ILE A 14 -16.16 -1.08 1.50
N ASN A 15 -17.03 -1.08 2.51
CA ASN A 15 -16.98 -2.02 3.63
C ASN A 15 -17.10 -3.47 3.15
N SER A 16 -18.00 -3.76 2.19
CA SER A 16 -18.11 -5.10 1.60
C SER A 16 -16.81 -5.55 0.91
N CYS A 17 -16.11 -4.65 0.24
CA CYS A 17 -14.81 -4.94 -0.36
C CYS A 17 -13.74 -5.19 0.70
N LEU A 18 -13.65 -4.36 1.73
CA LEU A 18 -12.71 -4.55 2.83
C LEU A 18 -12.94 -5.88 3.56
N ARG A 19 -14.20 -6.21 3.87
CA ARG A 19 -14.55 -7.51 4.50
C ARG A 19 -14.22 -8.71 3.63
N SER A 20 -14.16 -8.57 2.31
CA SER A 20 -13.73 -9.69 1.45
C SER A 20 -12.26 -10.07 1.66
N LEU A 21 -11.49 -9.22 2.36
CA LEU A 21 -10.09 -9.46 2.71
C LEU A 21 -9.90 -10.14 4.07
N ASP A 22 -10.91 -10.18 4.95
CA ASP A 22 -10.79 -10.61 6.35
C ASP A 22 -10.17 -12.01 6.53
N ASN A 23 -10.38 -12.91 5.57
CA ASN A 23 -9.87 -14.28 5.62
C ASN A 23 -8.66 -14.50 4.68
N MET A 24 -8.05 -13.45 4.16
CA MET A 24 -6.86 -13.58 3.33
C MET A 24 -5.62 -13.60 4.21
N ASP A 25 -4.70 -14.53 3.92
CA ASP A 25 -3.42 -14.63 4.63
C ASP A 25 -2.53 -13.42 4.37
N TYR A 26 -2.71 -12.77 3.21
CA TYR A 26 -2.00 -11.56 2.82
C TYR A 26 -2.81 -10.71 1.85
N VAL A 27 -2.50 -9.42 1.83
CA VAL A 27 -2.95 -8.46 0.83
C VAL A 27 -1.79 -7.53 0.49
N ALA A 28 -1.71 -7.06 -0.76
CA ALA A 28 -0.91 -5.89 -1.09
C ALA A 28 -1.75 -4.63 -0.88
N CYS A 29 -1.10 -3.56 -0.45
CA CYS A 29 -1.72 -2.25 -0.25
C CYS A 29 -0.82 -1.15 -0.81
N ASP A 30 -1.44 -0.13 -1.39
CA ASP A 30 -0.77 1.06 -1.91
C ASP A 30 -1.70 2.27 -1.79
N ILE A 31 -1.14 3.49 -1.60
CA ILE A 31 -1.90 4.73 -1.48
C ILE A 31 -1.37 5.80 -2.43
N GLU A 32 -2.29 6.62 -2.96
CA GLU A 32 -1.95 7.85 -3.65
C GLU A 32 -2.32 9.07 -2.80
N THR A 33 -1.41 10.03 -2.72
CA THR A 33 -1.56 11.18 -1.81
C THR A 33 -1.53 12.51 -2.54
N PHE A 34 -2.07 13.56 -1.91
CA PHE A 34 -2.07 14.92 -2.48
C PHE A 34 -0.72 15.64 -2.39
N GLY A 35 0.30 15.00 -1.84
CA GLY A 35 1.63 15.58 -1.71
C GLY A 35 2.61 14.64 -1.01
N LEU A 36 3.86 15.07 -0.87
CA LEU A 36 4.96 14.26 -0.36
C LEU A 36 5.23 14.44 1.16
N ASN A 37 4.49 15.33 1.83
CA ASN A 37 4.64 15.50 3.27
C ASN A 37 3.60 14.65 4.01
N PRO A 38 4.01 13.56 4.70
CA PRO A 38 3.08 12.62 5.33
C PRO A 38 2.22 13.24 6.45
N PHE A 39 2.64 14.37 7.02
CA PHE A 39 1.88 15.06 8.07
C PHE A 39 0.75 15.94 7.53
N THR A 40 0.88 16.44 6.32
CA THR A 40 -0.08 17.41 5.75
C THR A 40 -0.82 16.90 4.53
N CYS A 41 -0.34 15.87 3.85
CA CYS A 41 -1.04 15.28 2.72
C CYS A 41 -2.22 14.42 3.19
N GLY A 42 -3.30 14.44 2.43
CA GLY A 42 -4.42 13.50 2.59
C GLY A 42 -4.21 12.25 1.73
N ILE A 43 -5.08 11.27 1.90
CA ILE A 43 -5.11 10.05 1.09
C ILE A 43 -6.06 10.28 -0.08
N GLY A 44 -5.54 10.38 -1.29
CA GLY A 44 -6.35 10.55 -2.50
C GLY A 44 -7.15 9.29 -2.83
N SER A 45 -6.43 8.17 -2.95
CA SER A 45 -6.98 6.84 -3.16
C SER A 45 -6.18 5.78 -2.39
N ILE A 46 -6.79 4.62 -2.23
CA ILE A 46 -6.15 3.42 -1.68
C ILE A 46 -6.55 2.22 -2.52
N ALA A 47 -5.63 1.28 -2.70
CA ALA A 47 -5.86 0.03 -3.40
C ALA A 47 -5.43 -1.17 -2.56
N PHE A 48 -6.12 -2.29 -2.77
CA PHE A 48 -5.80 -3.60 -2.19
C PHE A 48 -5.82 -4.67 -3.27
N ALA A 49 -4.87 -5.60 -3.22
CA ALA A 49 -4.83 -6.74 -4.12
C ALA A 49 -4.50 -8.03 -3.36
N ILE A 50 -5.24 -9.10 -3.65
CA ILE A 50 -5.05 -10.43 -3.03
C ILE A 50 -4.11 -11.33 -3.85
N ASN A 51 -3.85 -10.98 -5.08
CA ASN A 51 -2.89 -11.62 -5.98
C ASN A 51 -2.60 -10.69 -7.16
N THR A 52 -1.82 -11.14 -8.14
CA THR A 52 -1.45 -10.36 -9.32
C THR A 52 -2.62 -10.01 -10.26
N ASN A 53 -3.80 -10.62 -10.11
CA ASN A 53 -4.94 -10.45 -11.04
C ASN A 53 -6.24 -10.02 -10.34
N THR A 54 -6.25 -9.88 -9.03
CA THR A 54 -7.47 -9.61 -8.27
C THR A 54 -7.21 -8.54 -7.23
N GLY A 55 -7.97 -7.46 -7.33
CA GLY A 55 -7.87 -6.35 -6.41
C GLY A 55 -8.96 -5.30 -6.65
N PHE A 56 -8.96 -4.28 -5.82
CA PHE A 56 -9.87 -3.14 -5.92
C PHE A 56 -9.22 -1.86 -5.42
N SER A 57 -9.71 -0.72 -5.92
CA SER A 57 -9.29 0.61 -5.50
C SER A 57 -10.48 1.53 -5.30
N PHE A 58 -10.35 2.52 -4.41
CA PHE A 58 -11.36 3.53 -4.16
C PHE A 58 -10.76 4.84 -3.67
N LEU A 59 -11.52 5.94 -3.88
CA LEU A 59 -11.14 7.27 -3.41
C LEU A 59 -11.39 7.39 -1.91
N VAL A 60 -10.47 8.04 -1.20
CA VAL A 60 -10.60 8.34 0.23
C VAL A 60 -10.99 9.81 0.42
N ASP A 61 -10.06 10.74 0.25
CA ASP A 61 -10.30 12.16 0.44
C ASP A 61 -10.73 12.90 -0.83
N LYS A 62 -10.44 12.34 -2.01
CA LYS A 62 -10.88 12.89 -3.31
C LYS A 62 -12.38 12.64 -3.55
N THR A 63 -13.18 12.66 -2.47
CA THR A 63 -14.65 12.55 -2.51
C THR A 63 -15.32 13.91 -2.51
N ASN A 64 -16.61 13.96 -2.83
CA ASN A 64 -17.37 15.23 -2.85
C ASN A 64 -17.87 15.66 -1.46
N SER A 65 -17.55 14.93 -0.39
CA SER A 65 -18.07 15.16 0.96
C SER A 65 -17.03 14.83 2.01
N LYS A 66 -16.74 15.78 2.89
CA LYS A 66 -15.90 15.59 4.08
C LYS A 66 -16.43 14.46 4.98
N ASP A 67 -17.73 14.41 5.21
CA ASP A 67 -18.34 13.38 6.05
C ASP A 67 -18.15 11.98 5.45
N LYS A 68 -18.20 11.87 4.12
CA LYS A 68 -17.92 10.61 3.44
C LYS A 68 -16.45 10.21 3.58
N ALA A 69 -15.53 11.14 3.41
CA ALA A 69 -14.10 10.89 3.59
C ALA A 69 -13.79 10.41 5.02
N LEU A 70 -14.34 11.05 6.04
CA LEU A 70 -14.19 10.64 7.44
C LEU A 70 -14.72 9.22 7.67
N LYS A 71 -15.90 8.88 7.16
CA LYS A 71 -16.46 7.52 7.28
C LYS A 71 -15.58 6.48 6.57
N ILE A 72 -15.00 6.81 5.41
CA ILE A 72 -14.07 5.91 4.71
C ILE A 72 -12.81 5.70 5.56
N ARG A 73 -12.27 6.75 6.16
CA ARG A 73 -11.12 6.64 7.07
C ARG A 73 -11.44 5.78 8.30
N ASP A 74 -12.63 5.89 8.87
CA ASP A 74 -13.08 5.05 9.99
C ASP A 74 -13.16 3.56 9.57
N GLU A 75 -13.70 3.25 8.38
CA GLU A 75 -13.74 1.88 7.85
C GLU A 75 -12.31 1.34 7.59
N LEU A 76 -11.40 2.16 7.05
CA LEU A 76 -10.00 1.79 6.85
C LEU A 76 -9.29 1.52 8.18
N LYS A 77 -9.47 2.40 9.17
CA LYS A 77 -8.92 2.22 10.51
C LYS A 77 -9.38 0.88 11.10
N GLN A 78 -10.69 0.61 11.08
CA GLN A 78 -11.25 -0.64 11.57
C GLN A 78 -10.70 -1.86 10.80
N PHE A 79 -10.57 -1.76 9.48
CA PHE A 79 -9.97 -2.82 8.68
C PHE A 79 -8.53 -3.13 9.14
N PHE A 80 -7.66 -2.13 9.21
CA PHE A 80 -6.27 -2.34 9.61
C PHE A 80 -6.13 -2.87 11.05
N GLU A 81 -6.95 -2.40 11.99
CA GLU A 81 -6.95 -2.88 13.38
C GLU A 81 -7.39 -4.35 13.52
N ASN A 82 -8.28 -4.80 12.65
CA ASN A 82 -8.86 -6.15 12.73
C ASN A 82 -8.20 -7.16 11.79
N TYR A 83 -7.52 -6.71 10.74
CA TYR A 83 -6.89 -7.59 9.77
C TYR A 83 -5.75 -8.39 10.41
N LYS A 84 -5.76 -9.72 10.22
CA LYS A 84 -4.79 -10.64 10.85
C LYS A 84 -3.75 -11.19 9.89
N GLY A 85 -3.95 -10.99 8.59
CA GLY A 85 -2.99 -11.36 7.56
C GLY A 85 -1.82 -10.40 7.47
N ARG A 86 -0.91 -10.67 6.55
CA ARG A 86 0.22 -9.79 6.26
C ARG A 86 -0.14 -8.76 5.18
N ILE A 87 0.39 -7.56 5.31
CA ILE A 87 0.18 -6.48 4.34
C ILE A 87 1.50 -6.24 3.60
N ARG A 88 1.47 -6.40 2.30
CA ARG A 88 2.62 -6.17 1.42
C ARG A 88 2.58 -4.76 0.90
N PHE A 89 3.65 -4.02 1.12
CA PHE A 89 3.91 -2.71 0.54
C PHE A 89 5.17 -2.75 -0.32
N HIS A 90 5.35 -1.74 -1.13
CA HIS A 90 6.62 -1.48 -1.79
C HIS A 90 7.24 -0.20 -1.21
N ASN A 91 8.31 -0.32 -0.42
CA ASN A 91 8.92 0.79 0.32
C ASN A 91 7.94 1.48 1.30
N PRO A 92 7.46 0.78 2.33
CA PRO A 92 6.33 1.17 3.19
C PRO A 92 6.52 2.46 4.00
N GLY A 93 7.72 2.99 4.08
CA GLY A 93 8.06 4.05 5.02
C GLY A 93 7.25 5.35 4.84
N PHE A 94 6.81 5.68 3.64
CA PHE A 94 5.93 6.81 3.38
C PHE A 94 4.46 6.47 3.66
N ASP A 95 3.97 5.38 3.06
CA ASP A 95 2.57 4.96 3.16
C ASP A 95 2.12 4.77 4.61
N ILE A 96 2.90 4.06 5.41
CA ILE A 96 2.61 3.81 6.82
C ILE A 96 2.54 5.12 7.61
N LYS A 97 3.46 6.06 7.38
CA LYS A 97 3.42 7.37 8.06
C LYS A 97 2.16 8.14 7.71
N VAL A 98 1.75 8.14 6.44
CA VAL A 98 0.51 8.78 6.00
C VAL A 98 -0.71 8.08 6.61
N LEU A 99 -0.78 6.74 6.54
CA LEU A 99 -1.88 5.98 7.11
C LEU A 99 -2.02 6.25 8.62
N ILE A 100 -0.93 6.17 9.38
CA ILE A 100 -0.95 6.46 10.82
C ILE A 100 -1.44 7.88 11.08
N ARG A 101 -0.86 8.86 10.38
CA ARG A 101 -1.23 10.28 10.56
C ARG A 101 -2.71 10.52 10.25
N GLN A 102 -3.24 9.92 9.20
CA GLN A 102 -4.59 10.19 8.73
C GLN A 102 -5.68 9.36 9.40
N LEU A 103 -5.35 8.19 9.95
CA LEU A 103 -6.34 7.28 10.53
C LEU A 103 -6.33 7.25 12.05
N TRP A 104 -5.20 7.50 12.71
CA TRP A 104 -5.10 7.43 14.18
C TRP A 104 -4.82 8.76 14.85
N MET A 105 -4.01 9.64 14.25
CA MET A 105 -3.62 10.88 14.93
C MET A 105 -4.63 11.99 14.69
N LYS A 106 -5.07 12.65 15.78
CA LYS A 106 -5.96 13.82 15.75
C LYS A 106 -5.23 15.11 15.38
N HIS A 107 -3.96 15.21 15.74
CA HIS A 107 -3.05 16.33 15.45
C HIS A 107 -1.59 15.85 15.45
N ASP A 108 -0.64 16.69 15.05
CA ASP A 108 0.75 16.31 14.84
C ASP A 108 1.50 15.85 16.11
N LEU A 109 1.03 16.24 17.29
CA LEU A 109 1.59 15.83 18.58
C LEU A 109 0.71 14.80 19.32
N ASP A 110 -0.15 14.09 18.60
CA ASP A 110 -0.96 13.01 19.17
C ASP A 110 -0.14 11.72 19.31
N PHE A 111 0.67 11.66 20.38
CA PHE A 111 1.52 10.51 20.67
C PHE A 111 0.72 9.22 20.93
N GLN A 112 -0.49 9.33 21.48
CA GLN A 112 -1.34 8.16 21.67
C GLN A 112 -1.78 7.59 20.34
N GLY A 113 -2.32 8.42 19.45
CA GLY A 113 -2.70 7.99 18.10
C GLY A 113 -1.50 7.43 17.30
N LEU A 114 -0.31 8.04 17.46
CA LEU A 114 0.92 7.53 16.86
C LEU A 114 1.24 6.11 17.35
N GLN A 115 1.21 5.87 18.67
CA GLN A 115 1.50 4.55 19.25
C GLN A 115 0.46 3.49 18.83
N GLU A 116 -0.83 3.85 18.82
CA GLU A 116 -1.90 2.97 18.35
C GLU A 116 -1.68 2.56 16.89
N GLY A 117 -1.37 3.51 16.02
CA GLY A 117 -1.10 3.25 14.60
C GLY A 117 0.17 2.42 14.37
N LEU A 118 1.26 2.71 15.09
CA LEU A 118 2.49 1.92 15.01
C LEU A 118 2.24 0.45 15.40
N ALA A 119 1.50 0.21 16.47
CA ALA A 119 1.21 -1.14 16.95
C ALA A 119 0.44 -1.98 15.90
N VAL A 120 -0.36 -1.35 15.04
CA VAL A 120 -1.09 -2.04 13.96
C VAL A 120 -0.13 -2.57 12.89
N PHE A 121 0.94 -1.85 12.57
CA PHE A 121 1.88 -2.21 11.49
C PHE A 121 3.16 -2.89 11.99
N GLU A 122 3.31 -3.10 13.32
CA GLU A 122 4.57 -3.56 13.92
C GLU A 122 5.02 -4.95 13.41
N TYR A 123 4.09 -5.89 13.20
CA TYR A 123 4.46 -7.29 12.95
C TYR A 123 3.87 -7.87 11.66
N ASN A 124 2.95 -7.19 11.01
CA ASN A 124 2.17 -7.77 9.92
C ASN A 124 2.47 -7.19 8.53
N ILE A 125 3.57 -6.49 8.36
CA ILE A 125 3.96 -5.92 7.07
C ILE A 125 5.13 -6.66 6.43
N ASP A 126 5.15 -6.63 5.08
CA ASP A 126 6.29 -7.00 4.24
C ASP A 126 6.66 -5.85 3.32
N ASP A 127 7.96 -5.65 3.12
CA ASP A 127 8.51 -4.68 2.16
C ASP A 127 9.07 -5.41 0.93
N THR A 128 8.38 -5.28 -0.20
CA THR A 128 8.79 -5.95 -1.44
C THR A 128 10.04 -5.34 -2.06
N MET A 129 10.37 -4.07 -1.76
CA MET A 129 11.64 -3.47 -2.17
C MET A 129 12.81 -4.10 -1.43
N ALA A 130 12.70 -4.29 -0.12
CA ALA A 130 13.72 -4.96 0.69
C ALA A 130 13.89 -6.44 0.29
N ILE A 131 12.79 -7.15 0.00
CA ILE A 131 12.83 -8.52 -0.52
C ILE A 131 13.56 -8.58 -1.85
N ALA A 132 13.24 -7.70 -2.80
CA ALA A 132 13.91 -7.64 -4.11
C ALA A 132 15.40 -7.30 -3.97
N TYR A 133 15.74 -6.37 -3.08
CA TYR A 133 17.13 -6.03 -2.78
C TYR A 133 17.95 -7.26 -2.35
N LEU A 134 17.42 -8.04 -1.43
CA LEU A 134 18.09 -9.25 -0.94
C LEU A 134 18.14 -10.36 -2.00
N ALA A 135 17.05 -10.53 -2.75
CA ALA A 135 16.96 -11.57 -3.79
C ALA A 135 17.92 -11.32 -4.96
N LEU A 136 18.15 -10.06 -5.31
CA LEU A 136 19.00 -9.71 -6.44
C LEU A 136 20.49 -9.69 -6.08
N ASN A 137 20.82 -9.67 -4.76
CA ASN A 137 22.18 -9.79 -4.22
C ASN A 137 23.23 -9.00 -5.01
N THR A 138 22.96 -7.73 -5.29
CA THR A 138 23.79 -6.97 -6.19
C THR A 138 24.94 -6.30 -5.48
N ALA A 139 26.10 -6.89 -5.62
CA ALA A 139 27.37 -6.22 -5.39
C ALA A 139 27.67 -5.09 -6.40
N SER A 140 26.87 -4.94 -7.44
CA SER A 140 27.16 -4.08 -8.62
C SER A 140 26.54 -2.70 -8.62
N GLY A 141 26.00 -2.19 -7.51
CA GLY A 141 25.70 -0.76 -7.34
C GLY A 141 24.65 -0.07 -8.23
N GLU A 142 24.12 -0.73 -9.25
CA GLU A 142 23.20 -0.15 -10.25
C GLU A 142 21.82 -0.81 -10.26
N LEU A 143 21.29 -1.17 -9.08
CA LEU A 143 19.94 -1.72 -9.01
C LEU A 143 18.89 -0.62 -8.95
N GLU A 144 18.05 -0.62 -9.96
CA GLU A 144 16.82 0.13 -9.93
C GLU A 144 15.75 -0.71 -9.21
N LEU A 145 15.51 -0.40 -7.93
CA LEU A 145 14.54 -1.07 -7.07
C LEU A 145 13.15 -0.42 -7.11
N SER A 146 12.90 0.48 -8.08
CA SER A 146 11.57 1.03 -8.25
C SER A 146 10.56 -0.06 -8.60
N LEU A 147 9.33 0.05 -8.09
CA LEU A 147 8.27 -0.90 -8.38
C LEU A 147 8.08 -1.11 -9.89
N LYS A 148 8.17 -0.02 -10.64
CA LYS A 148 8.00 0.01 -12.09
C LYS A 148 9.06 -0.81 -12.81
N SER A 149 10.33 -0.65 -12.43
CA SER A 149 11.43 -1.43 -12.99
C SER A 149 11.33 -2.90 -12.64
N LEU A 150 11.04 -3.23 -11.38
CA LEU A 150 10.92 -4.60 -10.91
C LEU A 150 9.72 -5.34 -11.53
N ALA A 151 8.64 -4.62 -11.82
CA ALA A 151 7.41 -5.18 -12.39
C ALA A 151 7.28 -4.97 -13.91
N HIS A 152 8.31 -4.44 -14.60
CA HIS A 152 8.24 -4.14 -16.04
C HIS A 152 7.83 -5.34 -16.91
N GLU A 153 8.32 -6.53 -16.60
CA GLU A 153 7.95 -7.76 -17.33
C GLU A 153 6.46 -8.11 -17.20
N TYR A 154 5.85 -7.74 -16.07
CA TYR A 154 4.45 -8.02 -15.78
C TYR A 154 3.50 -6.95 -16.34
N ALA A 155 3.80 -5.69 -16.10
CA ALA A 155 2.91 -4.58 -16.38
C ALA A 155 3.34 -3.70 -17.57
N GLY A 156 4.52 -3.97 -18.16
CA GLY A 156 5.06 -3.17 -19.26
C GLY A 156 5.30 -1.71 -18.86
N ASN A 157 5.10 -0.80 -19.81
CA ASN A 157 5.36 0.62 -19.64
C ASN A 157 4.15 1.39 -19.08
N TYR A 158 3.32 0.79 -18.20
CA TYR A 158 2.16 1.49 -17.61
C TYR A 158 2.54 2.78 -16.87
N ALA A 159 3.78 2.88 -16.51
CA ALA A 159 4.36 3.91 -15.67
C ALA A 159 5.20 4.94 -16.43
N GLN A 160 4.96 5.18 -17.70
CA GLN A 160 5.70 6.18 -18.47
C GLN A 160 5.49 7.63 -17.97
N SER A 161 4.46 7.88 -17.16
CA SER A 161 4.24 9.19 -16.54
C SER A 161 4.01 9.01 -15.06
N ASP A 162 4.95 9.50 -14.24
CA ASP A 162 4.69 9.67 -12.82
C ASP A 162 3.55 10.67 -12.61
N ILE A 163 2.64 10.32 -11.72
CA ILE A 163 1.57 11.22 -11.33
C ILE A 163 2.15 12.21 -10.32
N HIS A 164 2.38 13.45 -10.75
CA HIS A 164 2.91 14.49 -9.88
C HIS A 164 1.83 15.23 -9.07
N ASP A 165 0.60 15.34 -9.60
CA ASP A 165 -0.52 15.97 -8.91
C ASP A 165 -1.82 15.21 -9.19
N ILE A 166 -2.28 14.48 -8.19
CA ILE A 166 -3.51 13.68 -8.29
C ILE A 166 -4.78 14.52 -8.45
N ASN A 167 -4.72 15.83 -8.21
CA ASN A 167 -5.86 16.71 -8.46
C ASN A 167 -6.14 16.91 -9.95
N LEU A 168 -5.11 16.83 -10.78
CA LEU A 168 -5.18 17.12 -12.21
C LEU A 168 -5.61 15.92 -13.06
N ILE A 169 -5.61 14.70 -12.50
CA ILE A 169 -5.97 13.49 -13.24
C ILE A 169 -7.41 13.06 -12.96
N PRO A 170 -8.08 12.44 -13.94
CA PRO A 170 -9.39 11.86 -13.76
C PRO A 170 -9.41 10.78 -12.66
N ASP A 171 -10.47 10.73 -11.86
CA ASP A 171 -10.61 9.76 -10.76
C ASP A 171 -10.43 8.30 -11.23
N LYS A 172 -10.91 7.97 -12.44
CA LYS A 172 -10.75 6.62 -13.00
C LYS A 172 -9.29 6.29 -13.26
N GLU A 173 -8.55 7.20 -13.85
CA GLU A 173 -7.12 7.03 -14.16
C GLU A 173 -6.29 6.88 -12.89
N LEU A 174 -6.55 7.70 -11.86
CA LEU A 174 -5.93 7.57 -10.54
C LEU A 174 -6.17 6.19 -9.93
N LEU A 175 -7.41 5.72 -9.98
CA LEU A 175 -7.77 4.43 -9.40
C LEU A 175 -7.19 3.24 -10.18
N GLU A 176 -7.11 3.34 -11.51
CA GLU A 176 -6.46 2.32 -12.36
C GLU A 176 -4.95 2.28 -12.09
N TYR A 177 -4.32 3.43 -11.95
CA TYR A 177 -2.90 3.57 -11.65
C TYR A 177 -2.57 2.95 -10.28
N ASN A 178 -3.22 3.42 -9.21
CA ASN A 178 -3.03 2.92 -7.84
C ASN A 178 -3.27 1.39 -7.73
N LEU A 179 -4.31 0.88 -8.42
CA LEU A 179 -4.57 -0.56 -8.45
C LEU A 179 -3.49 -1.33 -9.19
N THR A 180 -2.95 -0.78 -10.29
CA THR A 180 -1.85 -1.41 -11.03
C THR A 180 -0.60 -1.52 -10.16
N ASP A 181 -0.24 -0.46 -9.43
CA ASP A 181 0.89 -0.48 -8.49
C ASP A 181 0.71 -1.56 -7.40
N THR A 182 -0.50 -1.69 -6.87
CA THR A 182 -0.80 -2.72 -5.88
C THR A 182 -0.71 -4.15 -6.44
N LEU A 183 -1.16 -4.38 -7.68
CA LEU A 183 -1.00 -5.68 -8.37
C LEU A 183 0.49 -5.98 -8.65
N CYS A 184 1.26 -4.96 -9.05
CA CYS A 184 2.70 -5.05 -9.24
C CYS A 184 3.44 -5.39 -7.93
N THR A 185 2.99 -4.85 -6.79
CA THR A 185 3.54 -5.18 -5.48
C THR A 185 3.42 -6.68 -5.18
N ASN A 186 2.27 -7.31 -5.47
CA ASN A 186 2.15 -8.77 -5.37
C ASN A 186 3.06 -9.51 -6.35
N TYR A 187 3.16 -9.04 -7.60
CA TYR A 187 4.06 -9.65 -8.59
C TYR A 187 5.52 -9.63 -8.11
N VAL A 188 5.99 -8.50 -7.59
CA VAL A 188 7.36 -8.36 -7.07
C VAL A 188 7.58 -9.31 -5.90
N TYR A 189 6.62 -9.42 -4.97
CA TYR A 189 6.70 -10.38 -3.88
C TYR A 189 6.80 -11.81 -4.40
N ASP A 190 5.86 -12.23 -5.24
CA ASP A 190 5.77 -13.60 -5.74
C ASP A 190 7.02 -14.02 -6.55
N LYS A 191 7.65 -13.06 -7.25
CA LYS A 191 8.89 -13.28 -8.01
C LYS A 191 10.12 -13.37 -7.10
N TYR A 192 10.30 -12.42 -6.20
CA TYR A 192 11.58 -12.25 -5.48
C TYR A 192 11.63 -12.93 -4.12
N TYR A 193 10.50 -13.12 -3.44
CA TYR A 193 10.49 -13.79 -2.14
C TYR A 193 11.07 -15.22 -2.18
N PRO A 194 10.70 -16.09 -3.14
CA PRO A 194 11.30 -17.42 -3.26
C PRO A 194 12.81 -17.38 -3.52
N MET A 195 13.29 -16.39 -4.28
CA MET A 195 14.72 -16.21 -4.57
C MET A 195 15.47 -15.83 -3.29
N MET A 196 14.97 -14.85 -2.54
CA MET A 196 15.53 -14.44 -1.24
C MET A 196 15.62 -15.62 -0.25
N VAL A 197 14.57 -16.45 -0.20
CA VAL A 197 14.55 -17.66 0.66
C VAL A 197 15.58 -18.68 0.19
N ALA A 198 15.70 -18.93 -1.11
CA ALA A 198 16.68 -19.85 -1.69
C ALA A 198 18.13 -19.42 -1.39
N ASP A 199 18.38 -18.13 -1.30
CA ASP A 199 19.68 -17.54 -0.97
C ASP A 199 19.94 -17.44 0.55
N ASN A 200 19.08 -18.09 1.39
CA ASN A 200 19.16 -18.09 2.84
C ASN A 200 19.11 -16.70 3.50
N GLN A 201 18.46 -15.72 2.86
CA GLN A 201 18.36 -14.34 3.36
C GLN A 201 17.12 -14.11 4.25
N LEU A 202 16.25 -15.11 4.44
CA LEU A 202 14.99 -14.95 5.17
C LEU A 202 15.20 -14.52 6.63
N GLU A 203 16.14 -15.14 7.33
CA GLU A 203 16.44 -14.79 8.72
C GLU A 203 16.94 -13.35 8.82
N PHE A 204 17.83 -12.94 7.94
CA PHE A 204 18.35 -11.57 7.88
C PHE A 204 17.22 -10.57 7.57
N TYR A 205 16.34 -10.88 6.62
CA TYR A 205 15.16 -10.07 6.32
C TYR A 205 14.29 -9.85 7.56
N GLN A 206 13.94 -10.96 8.25
CA GLN A 206 13.00 -10.91 9.38
C GLN A 206 13.60 -10.29 10.65
N THR A 207 14.89 -10.55 10.94
CA THR A 207 15.49 -10.19 12.22
C THR A 207 16.30 -8.89 12.17
N MET A 208 16.76 -8.48 10.99
CA MET A 208 17.58 -7.28 10.83
C MET A 208 16.88 -6.21 10.01
N MET A 209 16.38 -6.52 8.79
CA MET A 209 15.82 -5.48 7.93
C MET A 209 14.45 -5.01 8.39
N MET A 210 13.52 -5.94 8.62
CA MET A 210 12.15 -5.55 8.99
C MET A 210 12.05 -4.77 10.31
N PRO A 211 12.83 -5.06 11.38
CA PRO A 211 12.85 -4.22 12.57
C PRO A 211 13.34 -2.77 12.35
N ILE A 212 14.14 -2.53 11.30
CA ILE A 212 14.62 -1.18 10.96
C ILE A 212 13.58 -0.42 10.10
N ILE A 213 12.84 -1.15 9.26
CA ILE A 213 11.83 -0.58 8.37
C ILE A 213 10.55 -0.21 9.14
N ARG A 214 10.22 -0.92 10.18
CA ARG A 214 9.07 -0.71 11.09
C ARG A 214 9.38 0.40 12.09
#